data_64d10f6f418d2d8e157bb25b2a75c281
#
_entry.id   64d10f6f418d2d8e157bb25b2a75c281
#
_cell.length_a   1.000
_cell.length_b   1.000
_cell.length_c   1.000
_cell.angle_alpha   90.00
_cell.angle_beta   90.00
_cell.angle_gamma   90.00
#
_symmetry.space_group_name_H-M   'P 1'
#
loop_
_entity.id
_entity.type
_entity.pdbx_description
1 polymer ?
#
loop_
_entity_poly.entity_id
_entity_poly.type
_entity_poly.pdbx_seq_one_letter_code
_entity_poly.pdbx_strand_id
1 'polypeptide(L)'
;RVIKYLLIFGFLQALLLTGSGTISSFFDLLAEPEPDDKGVMISNYHGVQRKVYNPLIAANGGLLYYRDLENYIDTEKSKEYFTNTADWLVSTSVNKTDELNNGEGYVVWEYDFPWRFYGWVEPPYYSALAQAESIYVLALAFDLTNDEKYLLTAKKAMKAFFVDYDDGGLATGETPDGSSIFLQILAKPGFIKTYVLNGDTQSLIFLWRYYEMTNDSNAKVIFDKGINYLKENLWRYDTGSWSSYDLLENLATAEYHKAQISQLEELYDITGENVFKVYADRFEKYLKLMPLDEQ
;
A
#
# COMPACT_ATOMS: atom_id res chain seq x y z
N ARG A 1 11.14 19.32 5.94
CA ARG A 1 10.75 18.16 5.10
C ARG A 1 10.17 17.01 5.93
N VAL A 2 10.71 16.68 7.09
CA VAL A 2 10.30 15.56 7.98
C VAL A 2 8.86 15.72 8.53
N ILE A 3 8.37 16.91 8.77
CA ILE A 3 7.06 17.17 9.42
C ILE A 3 5.85 16.78 8.53
N LYS A 4 5.96 16.84 7.20
CA LYS A 4 4.86 16.43 6.28
C LYS A 4 4.63 14.90 6.27
N TYR A 5 5.64 14.11 6.52
CA TYR A 5 5.53 12.63 6.54
C TYR A 5 4.82 12.09 7.79
N LEU A 6 4.78 12.85 8.87
CA LEU A 6 4.13 12.49 10.14
C LEU A 6 2.59 12.40 10.04
N LEU A 7 1.96 13.15 9.13
CA LEU A 7 0.51 13.19 9.01
C LEU A 7 -0.09 11.92 8.40
N ILE A 8 0.61 11.25 7.47
CA ILE A 8 0.10 10.04 6.79
C ILE A 8 0.13 8.82 7.73
N PHE A 9 1.14 8.72 8.60
CA PHE A 9 1.23 7.68 9.63
C PHE A 9 0.28 7.89 10.80
N GLY A 10 -0.02 9.13 11.18
CA GLY A 10 -1.04 9.46 12.17
C GLY A 10 -2.44 8.97 11.77
N PHE A 11 -2.71 8.90 10.46
CA PHE A 11 -3.98 8.41 9.93
C PHE A 11 -4.19 6.91 10.15
N LEU A 12 -3.17 6.07 9.96
CA LEU A 12 -3.31 4.64 10.26
C LEU A 12 -3.48 4.37 11.77
N GLN A 13 -2.87 5.16 12.64
CA GLN A 13 -3.08 5.07 14.10
C GLN A 13 -4.41 5.68 14.57
N ALA A 14 -4.89 6.75 13.94
CA ALA A 14 -6.21 7.32 14.24
C ALA A 14 -7.36 6.38 13.85
N LEU A 15 -7.18 5.59 12.80
CA LEU A 15 -8.10 4.53 12.37
C LEU A 15 -8.25 3.40 13.38
N LEU A 16 -7.29 3.21 14.29
CA LEU A 16 -7.34 2.21 15.36
C LEU A 16 -8.06 2.70 16.63
N LEU A 17 -8.41 4.01 16.74
CA LEU A 17 -8.83 4.60 18.01
C LEU A 17 -10.25 5.19 18.05
N THR A 18 -11.03 5.24 16.96
CA THR A 18 -12.39 5.82 17.00
C THR A 18 -13.45 4.86 16.49
N GLY A 19 -14.10 4.17 17.43
CA GLY A 19 -15.33 3.43 17.15
C GLY A 19 -16.53 4.35 17.09
N SER A 20 -17.26 4.34 15.98
CA SER A 20 -18.73 4.46 15.94
C SER A 20 -19.29 4.18 14.54
N GLY A 21 -20.07 3.16 14.43
CA GLY A 21 -21.28 2.83 13.68
C GLY A 21 -21.40 3.06 12.18
N THR A 22 -21.60 1.93 11.49
CA THR A 22 -22.17 1.74 10.13
C THR A 22 -21.23 1.96 8.94
N ILE A 23 -20.62 1.05 8.62
CA ILE A 23 -19.82 0.24 7.75
C ILE A 23 -18.64 -0.22 8.55
N SER A 24 -18.90 -1.08 9.44
CA SER A 24 -18.03 -2.02 10.15
C SER A 24 -17.35 -2.93 9.12
N SER A 25 -16.59 -2.36 8.18
CA SER A 25 -16.29 -3.21 7.05
C SER A 25 -14.86 -3.66 6.96
N PHE A 26 -13.88 -2.84 7.18
CA PHE A 26 -12.51 -3.26 6.92
C PHE A 26 -11.65 -3.35 8.19
N PHE A 27 -11.91 -2.49 9.16
CA PHE A 27 -11.13 -2.40 10.40
C PHE A 27 -11.75 -3.14 11.59
N ASP A 28 -13.05 -3.36 11.65
CA ASP A 28 -13.67 -4.28 12.62
C ASP A 28 -13.28 -5.76 12.39
N LEU A 29 -12.63 -6.05 11.25
CA LEU A 29 -12.06 -7.35 10.94
C LEU A 29 -10.64 -7.51 11.50
N LEU A 30 -9.99 -6.42 11.87
CA LEU A 30 -8.63 -6.42 12.44
C LEU A 30 -8.74 -6.13 13.94
N ALA A 31 -8.52 -7.11 14.79
CA ALA A 31 -8.10 -6.80 16.14
C ALA A 31 -6.78 -6.01 16.07
N GLU A 32 -6.55 -5.12 17.03
CA GLU A 32 -5.36 -4.28 17.07
C GLU A 32 -4.10 -5.10 16.76
N PRO A 33 -3.27 -4.67 15.80
CA PRO A 33 -2.01 -5.34 15.52
C PRO A 33 -1.12 -5.31 16.76
N GLU A 34 -0.44 -6.40 17.04
CA GLU A 34 0.52 -6.48 18.11
C GLU A 34 1.82 -7.11 17.60
N PRO A 35 2.98 -6.78 18.18
CA PRO A 35 4.23 -7.42 17.81
C PRO A 35 4.27 -8.87 18.33
N ASP A 36 4.85 -9.77 17.55
CA ASP A 36 5.30 -11.08 18.02
C ASP A 36 6.57 -10.96 18.89
N ASP A 37 7.13 -12.08 19.33
CA ASP A 37 8.35 -12.12 20.16
C ASP A 37 9.58 -11.46 19.48
N LYS A 38 9.56 -11.30 18.17
CA LYS A 38 10.61 -10.65 17.38
C LYS A 38 10.28 -9.22 16.98
N GLY A 39 9.08 -8.75 17.31
CA GLY A 39 8.62 -7.41 16.96
C GLY A 39 7.89 -7.34 15.61
N VAL A 40 7.74 -8.45 14.88
CA VAL A 40 6.97 -8.46 13.62
C VAL A 40 5.48 -8.32 13.95
N MET A 41 4.81 -7.34 13.34
CA MET A 41 3.39 -7.12 13.60
C MET A 41 2.52 -8.25 13.04
N ILE A 42 1.68 -8.79 13.91
CA ILE A 42 0.66 -9.81 13.62
C ILE A 42 -0.72 -9.29 13.98
N SER A 43 -1.75 -9.84 13.40
CA SER A 43 -3.14 -9.42 13.67
C SER A 43 -4.11 -10.60 13.68
N ASN A 44 -5.28 -10.39 14.29
CA ASN A 44 -6.40 -11.31 14.18
C ASN A 44 -7.27 -10.91 12.98
N TYR A 45 -7.82 -11.90 12.30
CA TYR A 45 -8.80 -11.69 11.24
C TYR A 45 -10.11 -12.40 11.59
N HIS A 46 -11.21 -11.74 11.32
CA HIS A 46 -12.54 -12.33 11.53
C HIS A 46 -12.71 -13.61 10.70
N GLY A 47 -13.08 -14.69 11.37
CA GLY A 47 -13.22 -16.01 10.76
C GLY A 47 -11.93 -16.84 10.67
N VAL A 48 -10.80 -16.28 11.11
CA VAL A 48 -9.53 -17.01 11.24
C VAL A 48 -9.23 -17.26 12.71
N GLN A 49 -9.12 -18.52 13.11
CA GLN A 49 -8.94 -18.93 14.52
C GLN A 49 -7.49 -18.82 15.02
N ARG A 50 -6.65 -18.05 14.32
CA ARG A 50 -5.24 -17.84 14.69
C ARG A 50 -4.83 -16.42 14.38
N LYS A 51 -3.84 -15.91 15.07
CA LYS A 51 -3.12 -14.72 14.63
C LYS A 51 -2.41 -15.02 13.31
N VAL A 52 -2.40 -14.05 12.42
CA VAL A 52 -1.82 -14.17 11.09
C VAL A 52 -0.76 -13.12 10.85
N TYR A 53 0.23 -13.47 10.06
CA TYR A 53 1.15 -12.52 9.47
C TYR A 53 0.52 -11.96 8.20
N ASN A 54 0.19 -10.68 8.24
CA ASN A 54 -0.29 -9.94 7.08
C ASN A 54 0.88 -9.10 6.55
N PRO A 55 1.31 -9.29 5.29
CA PRO A 55 2.45 -8.56 4.74
C PRO A 55 2.34 -7.04 4.87
N LEU A 56 1.13 -6.47 4.66
CA LEU A 56 0.89 -5.04 4.82
C LEU A 56 1.06 -4.60 6.28
N ILE A 57 0.48 -5.33 7.22
CA ILE A 57 0.57 -5.00 8.65
C ILE A 57 2.02 -5.14 9.16
N ALA A 58 2.74 -6.14 8.70
CA ALA A 58 4.15 -6.31 9.03
C ALA A 58 5.00 -5.15 8.49
N ALA A 59 4.83 -4.78 7.22
CA ALA A 59 5.54 -3.65 6.61
C ALA A 59 5.22 -2.33 7.31
N ASN A 60 3.95 -2.05 7.61
CA ASN A 60 3.53 -0.89 8.41
C ASN A 60 4.24 -0.85 9.78
N GLY A 61 4.32 -1.99 10.47
CA GLY A 61 5.06 -2.10 11.71
C GLY A 61 6.54 -1.73 11.55
N GLY A 62 7.16 -2.20 10.47
CA GLY A 62 8.53 -1.82 10.10
C GLY A 62 8.68 -0.31 9.95
N LEU A 63 7.78 0.34 9.21
CA LEU A 63 7.81 1.79 9.04
C LEU A 63 7.59 2.55 10.35
N LEU A 64 6.75 2.04 11.26
CA LEU A 64 6.58 2.63 12.59
C LEU A 64 7.89 2.58 13.39
N TYR A 65 8.56 1.45 13.42
CA TYR A 65 9.85 1.31 14.11
C TYR A 65 10.94 2.17 13.49
N TYR A 66 10.99 2.26 12.14
CA TYR A 66 11.93 3.14 11.46
C TYR A 66 11.69 4.61 11.81
N ARG A 67 10.43 5.05 11.84
CA ARG A 67 10.06 6.40 12.30
C ARG A 67 10.51 6.65 13.75
N ASP A 68 10.32 5.66 14.63
CA ASP A 68 10.73 5.79 16.03
C ASP A 68 12.25 5.91 16.15
N LEU A 69 13.03 5.22 15.29
CA LEU A 69 14.48 5.43 15.17
C LEU A 69 14.82 6.87 14.78
N GLU A 70 14.17 7.42 13.74
CA GLU A 70 14.40 8.79 13.28
C GLU A 70 14.06 9.83 14.36
N ASN A 71 13.09 9.54 15.22
CA ASN A 71 12.67 10.40 16.32
C ASN A 71 13.38 10.11 17.65
N TYR A 72 14.39 9.23 17.66
CA TYR A 72 15.15 8.82 18.85
C TYR A 72 14.29 8.22 19.96
N ILE A 73 13.21 7.51 19.59
CA ILE A 73 12.31 6.81 20.51
C ILE A 73 12.76 5.35 20.62
N ASP A 74 13.13 4.89 21.83
CA ASP A 74 13.53 3.50 22.13
C ASP A 74 14.42 2.88 21.05
N THR A 75 15.53 3.59 20.73
CA THR A 75 16.31 3.37 19.51
C THR A 75 16.86 1.96 19.34
N GLU A 76 17.28 1.30 20.42
CA GLU A 76 17.79 -0.07 20.39
C GLU A 76 16.70 -1.06 20.00
N LYS A 77 15.57 -0.97 20.68
CA LYS A 77 14.41 -1.85 20.42
C LYS A 77 13.79 -1.57 19.06
N SER A 78 13.64 -0.30 18.70
CA SER A 78 13.09 0.08 17.39
C SER A 78 13.98 -0.40 16.26
N LYS A 79 15.32 -0.32 16.41
CA LYS A 79 16.26 -0.86 15.45
C LYS A 79 16.19 -2.38 15.34
N GLU A 80 16.13 -3.08 16.47
CA GLU A 80 15.98 -4.53 16.52
C GLU A 80 14.70 -4.96 15.80
N TYR A 81 13.55 -4.40 16.17
CA TYR A 81 12.25 -4.76 15.62
C TYR A 81 12.11 -4.41 14.14
N PHE A 82 12.66 -3.27 13.72
CA PHE A 82 12.74 -2.89 12.32
C PHE A 82 13.56 -3.92 11.51
N THR A 83 14.76 -4.26 12.00
CA THR A 83 15.64 -5.22 11.33
C THR A 83 14.99 -6.59 11.27
N ASN A 84 14.36 -7.05 12.35
CA ASN A 84 13.62 -8.32 12.39
C ASN A 84 12.46 -8.34 11.40
N THR A 85 11.74 -7.22 11.24
CA THR A 85 10.68 -7.09 10.24
C THR A 85 11.25 -7.19 8.82
N ALA A 86 12.35 -6.51 8.53
CA ALA A 86 13.02 -6.59 7.22
C ALA A 86 13.53 -8.02 6.93
N ASP A 87 14.09 -8.71 7.93
CA ASP A 87 14.51 -10.12 7.81
C ASP A 87 13.32 -11.05 7.60
N TRP A 88 12.20 -10.79 8.26
CA TRP A 88 10.96 -11.51 8.04
C TRP A 88 10.49 -11.34 6.58
N LEU A 89 10.47 -10.12 6.06
CA LEU A 89 10.11 -9.84 4.67
C LEU A 89 11.02 -10.59 3.69
N VAL A 90 12.33 -10.64 3.92
CA VAL A 90 13.26 -11.43 3.08
C VAL A 90 12.91 -12.93 3.15
N SER A 91 12.72 -13.46 4.35
CA SER A 91 12.56 -14.90 4.57
C SER A 91 11.20 -15.44 4.12
N THR A 92 10.16 -14.61 4.07
CA THR A 92 8.80 -14.99 3.68
C THR A 92 8.46 -14.64 2.23
N SER A 93 9.37 -13.99 1.50
CA SER A 93 9.20 -13.71 0.08
C SER A 93 9.13 -15.01 -0.73
N VAL A 94 8.10 -15.13 -1.56
CA VAL A 94 7.85 -16.33 -2.39
C VAL A 94 8.33 -16.08 -3.80
N ASN A 95 9.23 -16.97 -4.29
CA ASN A 95 9.69 -16.89 -5.67
C ASN A 95 8.60 -17.37 -6.63
N LYS A 96 8.38 -16.57 -7.67
CA LYS A 96 7.52 -16.86 -8.81
C LYS A 96 8.33 -16.81 -10.10
N THR A 97 7.82 -17.44 -11.13
CA THR A 97 8.42 -17.43 -12.46
C THR A 97 7.44 -16.81 -13.43
N ASP A 98 7.88 -15.82 -14.18
CA ASP A 98 7.12 -15.26 -15.29
C ASP A 98 7.39 -16.11 -16.55
N GLU A 99 6.49 -17.04 -16.83
CA GLU A 99 6.62 -17.93 -17.98
C GLU A 99 6.51 -17.19 -19.33
N LEU A 100 5.86 -16.01 -19.34
CA LEU A 100 5.66 -15.20 -20.53
C LEU A 100 6.89 -14.35 -20.87
N ASN A 101 7.73 -14.03 -19.86
CA ASN A 101 8.94 -13.22 -20.00
C ASN A 101 10.22 -14.04 -19.80
N ASN A 102 10.42 -15.08 -20.60
CA ASN A 102 11.62 -15.93 -20.63
C ASN A 102 11.97 -16.60 -19.28
N GLY A 103 11.01 -16.80 -18.39
CA GLY A 103 11.23 -17.43 -17.09
C GLY A 103 11.95 -16.54 -16.08
N GLU A 104 11.95 -15.21 -16.26
CA GLU A 104 12.49 -14.31 -15.25
C GLU A 104 11.75 -14.46 -13.92
N GLY A 105 12.53 -14.68 -12.85
CA GLY A 105 11.97 -14.80 -11.50
C GLY A 105 11.65 -13.43 -10.88
N TYR A 106 10.55 -13.40 -10.15
CA TYR A 106 10.16 -12.30 -9.27
C TYR A 106 9.76 -12.83 -7.90
N VAL A 107 9.57 -11.98 -6.90
CA VAL A 107 9.07 -12.39 -5.59
C VAL A 107 7.84 -11.59 -5.21
N VAL A 108 6.96 -12.25 -4.46
CA VAL A 108 5.74 -11.65 -3.88
C VAL A 108 5.61 -12.04 -2.42
N TRP A 109 4.83 -11.27 -1.67
CA TRP A 109 4.38 -11.67 -0.33
C TRP A 109 2.95 -12.16 -0.42
N GLU A 110 2.78 -13.45 -0.13
CA GLU A 110 1.49 -14.12 -0.17
C GLU A 110 0.73 -13.92 1.13
N TYR A 111 -0.58 -13.71 1.01
CA TYR A 111 -1.51 -13.89 2.11
C TYR A 111 -1.89 -15.35 2.19
N ASP A 112 -1.69 -15.99 3.36
CA ASP A 112 -1.88 -17.42 3.60
C ASP A 112 -3.18 -17.75 4.35
N PHE A 113 -4.08 -16.79 4.45
CA PHE A 113 -5.34 -16.90 5.17
C PHE A 113 -6.50 -16.40 4.31
N PRO A 114 -7.72 -16.97 4.48
CA PRO A 114 -8.89 -16.52 3.74
C PRO A 114 -9.32 -15.12 4.20
N TRP A 115 -9.81 -14.33 3.28
CA TRP A 115 -10.25 -12.98 3.56
C TRP A 115 -11.58 -12.65 2.89
N ARG A 116 -12.39 -11.83 3.55
CA ARG A 116 -13.67 -11.38 3.01
C ARG A 116 -13.54 -9.94 2.51
N PHE A 117 -13.32 -9.80 1.21
CA PHE A 117 -13.19 -8.53 0.52
C PHE A 117 -13.94 -8.62 -0.81
N TYR A 118 -15.05 -7.92 -0.97
CA TYR A 118 -15.98 -8.08 -2.09
C TYR A 118 -16.44 -9.54 -2.35
N GLY A 119 -16.34 -10.38 -1.37
CA GLY A 119 -16.56 -11.80 -1.44
C GLY A 119 -15.54 -12.55 -0.61
N TRP A 120 -15.63 -13.88 -0.60
CA TRP A 120 -14.66 -14.73 0.09
C TRP A 120 -13.47 -14.99 -0.83
N VAL A 121 -12.27 -14.64 -0.37
CA VAL A 121 -11.02 -14.84 -1.10
C VAL A 121 -10.22 -15.93 -0.42
N GLU A 122 -10.03 -17.04 -1.11
CA GLU A 122 -9.14 -18.12 -0.64
C GLU A 122 -7.67 -17.77 -0.93
N PRO A 123 -6.73 -18.13 -0.04
CA PRO A 123 -5.31 -17.96 -0.30
C PRO A 123 -4.83 -18.87 -1.45
N PRO A 124 -3.67 -18.60 -2.08
CA PRO A 124 -2.91 -17.37 -1.92
C PRO A 124 -3.50 -16.21 -2.72
N TYR A 125 -3.27 -15.00 -2.24
CA TYR A 125 -3.53 -13.75 -2.97
C TYR A 125 -2.47 -12.71 -2.57
N TYR A 126 -2.40 -11.60 -3.28
CA TYR A 126 -1.34 -10.59 -3.13
C TYR A 126 -1.95 -9.20 -3.00
N SER A 127 -1.12 -8.22 -2.64
CA SER A 127 -1.51 -6.81 -2.59
C SER A 127 -0.39 -5.95 -3.16
N ALA A 128 -0.70 -5.13 -4.16
CA ALA A 128 0.25 -4.16 -4.70
C ALA A 128 0.71 -3.17 -3.62
N LEU A 129 -0.19 -2.78 -2.70
CA LEU A 129 0.15 -1.89 -1.58
C LEU A 129 1.14 -2.56 -0.63
N ALA A 130 0.88 -3.79 -0.20
CA ALA A 130 1.81 -4.53 0.66
C ALA A 130 3.16 -4.74 -0.03
N GLN A 131 3.14 -5.02 -1.32
CA GLN A 131 4.35 -5.19 -2.13
C GLN A 131 5.19 -3.91 -2.17
N ALA A 132 4.58 -2.78 -2.53
CA ALA A 132 5.27 -1.49 -2.64
C ALA A 132 5.84 -1.03 -1.30
N GLU A 133 5.06 -1.17 -0.22
CA GLU A 133 5.49 -0.81 1.13
C GLU A 133 6.63 -1.71 1.62
N SER A 134 6.53 -3.03 1.39
CA SER A 134 7.61 -3.96 1.74
C SER A 134 8.91 -3.67 0.98
N ILE A 135 8.84 -3.32 -0.30
CA ILE A 135 9.98 -2.88 -1.10
C ILE A 135 10.64 -1.64 -0.48
N TYR A 136 9.85 -0.67 -0.05
CA TYR A 136 10.36 0.54 0.59
C TYR A 136 10.99 0.25 1.96
N VAL A 137 10.37 -0.61 2.79
CA VAL A 137 10.96 -1.10 4.07
C VAL A 137 12.32 -1.76 3.83
N LEU A 138 12.44 -2.59 2.81
CA LEU A 138 13.70 -3.24 2.47
C LEU A 138 14.77 -2.25 1.99
N ALA A 139 14.41 -1.19 1.27
CA ALA A 139 15.34 -0.14 0.89
C ALA A 139 15.86 0.62 2.12
N LEU A 140 14.98 0.94 3.07
CA LEU A 140 15.37 1.55 4.35
C LEU A 140 16.28 0.63 5.17
N ALA A 141 16.02 -0.69 5.15
CA ALA A 141 16.87 -1.66 5.84
C ALA A 141 18.25 -1.78 5.20
N PHE A 142 18.35 -1.69 3.88
CA PHE A 142 19.63 -1.62 3.19
C PHE A 142 20.39 -0.34 3.56
N ASP A 143 19.75 0.81 3.56
CA ASP A 143 20.36 2.09 3.94
C ASP A 143 20.88 2.06 5.38
N LEU A 144 20.13 1.47 6.30
CA LEU A 144 20.49 1.36 7.71
C LEU A 144 21.66 0.39 7.98
N THR A 145 21.76 -0.71 7.22
CA THR A 145 22.62 -1.87 7.55
C THR A 145 23.71 -2.15 6.53
N ASN A 146 23.61 -1.66 5.30
CA ASN A 146 24.41 -2.04 4.12
C ASN A 146 24.35 -3.54 3.79
N ASP A 147 23.32 -4.29 4.27
CA ASP A 147 23.17 -5.70 3.91
C ASP A 147 22.44 -5.82 2.56
N GLU A 148 23.17 -6.30 1.56
CA GLU A 148 22.70 -6.42 0.18
C GLU A 148 21.48 -7.33 0.00
N LYS A 149 21.21 -8.26 0.92
CA LYS A 149 20.04 -9.14 0.85
C LYS A 149 18.73 -8.36 0.74
N TYR A 150 18.63 -7.22 1.41
CA TYR A 150 17.43 -6.38 1.39
C TYR A 150 17.22 -5.76 0.01
N LEU A 151 18.25 -5.13 -0.55
CA LEU A 151 18.15 -4.50 -1.87
C LEU A 151 17.92 -5.53 -2.98
N LEU A 152 18.57 -6.69 -2.90
CA LEU A 152 18.37 -7.78 -3.87
C LEU A 152 16.93 -8.30 -3.83
N THR A 153 16.35 -8.47 -2.64
CA THR A 153 14.94 -8.88 -2.49
C THR A 153 14.01 -7.80 -3.01
N ALA A 154 14.22 -6.52 -2.68
CA ALA A 154 13.43 -5.40 -3.18
C ALA A 154 13.43 -5.34 -4.72
N LYS A 155 14.60 -5.48 -5.37
CA LYS A 155 14.70 -5.50 -6.84
C LYS A 155 13.97 -6.68 -7.49
N LYS A 156 14.00 -7.87 -6.86
CA LYS A 156 13.19 -8.99 -7.34
C LYS A 156 11.69 -8.74 -7.15
N ALA A 157 11.30 -8.11 -6.04
CA ALA A 157 9.92 -7.78 -5.74
C ALA A 157 9.36 -6.72 -6.72
N MET A 158 10.19 -5.75 -7.17
CA MET A 158 9.79 -4.79 -8.20
C MET A 158 9.33 -5.44 -9.50
N LYS A 159 9.88 -6.58 -9.88
CA LYS A 159 9.50 -7.28 -11.11
C LYS A 159 8.05 -7.76 -11.12
N ALA A 160 7.43 -7.98 -9.95
CA ALA A 160 6.03 -8.38 -9.85
C ALA A 160 5.04 -7.34 -10.44
N PHE A 161 5.44 -6.07 -10.49
CA PHE A 161 4.63 -5.01 -11.10
C PHE A 161 4.65 -4.98 -12.62
N PHE A 162 5.54 -5.76 -13.26
CA PHE A 162 5.59 -5.91 -14.71
C PHE A 162 4.82 -7.14 -15.20
N VAL A 163 4.32 -7.95 -14.28
CA VAL A 163 3.46 -9.10 -14.59
C VAL A 163 2.01 -8.64 -14.48
N ASP A 164 1.20 -8.96 -15.50
CA ASP A 164 -0.22 -8.60 -15.50
C ASP A 164 -0.98 -9.32 -14.39
N TYR A 165 -2.03 -8.68 -13.89
CA TYR A 165 -2.91 -9.23 -12.86
C TYR A 165 -3.45 -10.60 -13.24
N ASP A 166 -3.88 -10.79 -14.49
CA ASP A 166 -4.47 -12.05 -14.95
C ASP A 166 -3.44 -13.18 -15.07
N ASP A 167 -2.13 -12.83 -15.14
CA ASP A 167 -0.99 -13.75 -15.14
C ASP A 167 -0.36 -13.93 -13.74
N GLY A 168 -1.01 -13.42 -12.69
CA GLY A 168 -0.57 -13.55 -11.30
C GLY A 168 0.33 -12.44 -10.80
N GLY A 169 0.39 -11.32 -11.53
CA GLY A 169 1.06 -10.08 -11.10
C GLY A 169 0.16 -9.14 -10.31
N LEU A 170 0.57 -7.89 -10.20
CA LEU A 170 -0.02 -6.89 -9.31
C LEU A 170 -0.66 -5.70 -10.05
N ALA A 171 -0.36 -5.56 -11.33
CA ALA A 171 -0.81 -4.44 -12.15
C ALA A 171 -1.81 -4.88 -13.20
N THR A 172 -2.78 -4.04 -13.49
CA THR A 172 -3.71 -4.21 -14.60
C THR A 172 -3.36 -3.20 -15.69
N GLY A 173 -3.06 -3.68 -16.90
CA GLY A 173 -2.86 -2.81 -18.06
C GLY A 173 -4.18 -2.16 -18.49
N GLU A 174 -4.19 -0.83 -18.65
CA GLU A 174 -5.39 -0.05 -18.98
C GLU A 174 -5.38 0.48 -20.43
N THR A 175 -4.23 0.42 -21.07
CA THR A 175 -4.08 0.83 -22.47
C THR A 175 -3.38 -0.26 -23.29
N PRO A 176 -3.70 -0.40 -24.60
CA PRO A 176 -3.10 -1.44 -25.45
C PRO A 176 -1.57 -1.32 -25.59
N ASP A 177 -1.02 -0.11 -25.45
CA ASP A 177 0.42 0.15 -25.51
C ASP A 177 1.11 -0.01 -24.13
N GLY A 178 0.34 -0.33 -23.08
CA GLY A 178 0.85 -0.48 -21.72
C GLY A 178 1.41 0.81 -21.10
N SER A 179 1.00 1.97 -21.58
CA SER A 179 1.40 3.29 -21.06
C SER A 179 0.66 3.69 -19.78
N SER A 180 -0.43 3.00 -19.44
CA SER A 180 -1.27 3.25 -18.28
C SER A 180 -1.59 1.94 -17.58
N ILE A 181 -1.38 1.89 -16.26
CA ILE A 181 -1.64 0.72 -15.41
C ILE A 181 -2.31 1.14 -14.11
N PHE A 182 -3.07 0.22 -13.51
CA PHE A 182 -3.59 0.32 -12.15
C PHE A 182 -3.00 -0.76 -11.24
N LEU A 183 -2.61 -0.39 -10.03
CA LEU A 183 -2.03 -1.30 -9.04
C LEU A 183 -3.12 -1.89 -8.13
N GLN A 184 -3.34 -3.20 -8.21
CA GLN A 184 -4.45 -3.86 -7.50
C GLN A 184 -4.08 -4.19 -6.05
N ILE A 185 -4.83 -3.65 -5.08
CA ILE A 185 -4.61 -3.97 -3.65
C ILE A 185 -5.02 -5.38 -3.27
N LEU A 186 -5.87 -6.01 -4.08
CA LEU A 186 -6.16 -7.43 -4.01
C LEU A 186 -5.87 -8.03 -5.38
N ALA A 187 -4.78 -8.75 -5.51
CA ALA A 187 -4.38 -9.39 -6.75
C ALA A 187 -4.52 -10.91 -6.63
N LYS A 188 -5.48 -11.44 -7.38
CA LYS A 188 -5.74 -12.87 -7.52
C LYS A 188 -6.35 -13.12 -8.89
N PRO A 189 -5.69 -13.87 -9.79
CA PRO A 189 -6.24 -14.20 -11.11
C PRO A 189 -7.66 -14.76 -11.02
N GLY A 190 -8.55 -14.23 -11.85
CA GLY A 190 -9.95 -14.62 -11.88
C GLY A 190 -10.84 -14.03 -10.77
N PHE A 191 -10.29 -13.21 -9.88
CA PHE A 191 -11.09 -12.44 -8.92
C PHE A 191 -11.44 -11.06 -9.51
N ILE A 192 -12.35 -10.34 -8.84
CA ILE A 192 -12.79 -9.01 -9.30
C ILE A 192 -11.68 -7.98 -9.16
N LYS A 193 -11.46 -7.16 -10.20
CA LYS A 193 -10.59 -5.99 -10.15
C LYS A 193 -11.33 -4.85 -9.48
N THR A 194 -10.80 -4.35 -8.36
CA THR A 194 -11.54 -3.43 -7.48
C THR A 194 -11.24 -1.97 -7.73
N TYR A 195 -10.08 -1.65 -8.27
CA TYR A 195 -9.65 -0.26 -8.55
C TYR A 195 -9.77 0.67 -7.34
N VAL A 196 -9.20 0.27 -6.21
CA VAL A 196 -9.24 1.03 -4.95
C VAL A 196 -8.25 2.19 -5.01
N LEU A 197 -8.76 3.43 -4.99
CA LEU A 197 -7.98 4.65 -5.23
C LEU A 197 -6.83 4.83 -4.23
N ASN A 198 -7.14 4.82 -2.93
CA ASN A 198 -6.13 5.07 -1.90
C ASN A 198 -5.04 3.99 -1.86
N GLY A 199 -5.36 2.77 -2.26
CA GLY A 199 -4.38 1.67 -2.33
C GLY A 199 -3.41 1.84 -3.50
N ASP A 200 -3.91 2.22 -4.67
CA ASP A 200 -3.09 2.52 -5.85
C ASP A 200 -2.19 3.74 -5.59
N THR A 201 -2.79 4.86 -5.17
CA THR A 201 -2.05 6.11 -4.90
C THR A 201 -0.94 5.90 -3.87
N GLN A 202 -1.22 5.18 -2.77
CA GLN A 202 -0.21 4.90 -1.75
C GLN A 202 0.89 3.97 -2.25
N SER A 203 0.55 2.99 -3.08
CA SER A 203 1.54 2.11 -3.73
C SER A 203 2.51 2.92 -4.59
N LEU A 204 1.98 3.83 -5.41
CA LEU A 204 2.79 4.72 -6.25
C LEU A 204 3.72 5.61 -5.42
N ILE A 205 3.23 6.17 -4.31
CA ILE A 205 4.04 6.98 -3.39
C ILE A 205 5.21 6.16 -2.81
N PHE A 206 4.98 4.92 -2.38
CA PHE A 206 6.06 4.05 -1.89
C PHE A 206 7.07 3.69 -2.98
N LEU A 207 6.60 3.41 -4.20
CA LEU A 207 7.49 3.15 -5.34
C LEU A 207 8.32 4.37 -5.72
N TRP A 208 7.76 5.57 -5.63
CA TRP A 208 8.50 6.82 -5.82
C TRP A 208 9.58 6.98 -4.75
N ARG A 209 9.27 6.80 -3.47
CA ARG A 209 10.23 6.88 -2.37
C ARG A 209 11.36 5.85 -2.53
N TYR A 210 11.02 4.63 -2.95
CA TYR A 210 12.02 3.60 -3.28
C TYR A 210 12.92 4.06 -4.44
N TYR A 211 12.35 4.65 -5.49
CA TYR A 211 13.13 5.21 -6.59
C TYR A 211 14.06 6.32 -6.13
N GLU A 212 13.60 7.25 -5.31
CA GLU A 212 14.46 8.35 -4.78
C GLU A 212 15.66 7.83 -4.00
N MET A 213 15.52 6.71 -3.29
CA MET A 213 16.62 6.10 -2.52
C MET A 213 17.59 5.30 -3.38
N THR A 214 17.09 4.60 -4.40
CA THR A 214 17.85 3.55 -5.11
C THR A 214 18.20 3.88 -6.55
N ASN A 215 17.54 4.88 -7.15
CA ASN A 215 17.53 5.17 -8.59
C ASN A 215 17.15 3.95 -9.45
N ASP A 216 16.33 3.02 -8.93
CA ASP A 216 15.84 1.89 -9.70
C ASP A 216 14.85 2.36 -10.78
N SER A 217 15.29 2.32 -12.04
CA SER A 217 14.50 2.76 -13.19
C SER A 217 13.19 1.99 -13.35
N ASN A 218 13.10 0.74 -12.88
CA ASN A 218 11.88 -0.03 -12.92
C ASN A 218 10.78 0.61 -12.05
N ALA A 219 11.14 1.08 -10.85
CA ALA A 219 10.19 1.77 -9.99
C ALA A 219 9.67 3.05 -10.65
N LYS A 220 10.55 3.82 -11.30
CA LYS A 220 10.16 5.03 -12.05
C LYS A 220 9.20 4.72 -13.20
N VAL A 221 9.45 3.64 -13.95
CA VAL A 221 8.57 3.22 -15.07
C VAL A 221 7.17 2.87 -14.56
N ILE A 222 7.07 2.08 -13.48
CA ILE A 222 5.77 1.71 -12.89
C ILE A 222 5.06 2.94 -12.32
N PHE A 223 5.79 3.81 -11.62
CA PHE A 223 5.26 5.06 -11.13
C PHE A 223 4.65 5.91 -12.25
N ASP A 224 5.40 6.16 -13.32
CA ASP A 224 4.93 7.00 -14.44
C ASP A 224 3.67 6.42 -15.11
N LYS A 225 3.62 5.10 -15.29
CA LYS A 225 2.44 4.42 -15.83
C LYS A 225 1.20 4.54 -14.92
N GLY A 226 1.37 4.43 -13.61
CA GLY A 226 0.29 4.64 -12.65
C GLY A 226 -0.18 6.10 -12.60
N ILE A 227 0.76 7.05 -12.67
CA ILE A 227 0.43 8.47 -12.78
C ILE A 227 -0.39 8.77 -14.05
N ASN A 228 -0.04 8.15 -15.19
CA ASN A 228 -0.84 8.29 -16.42
C ASN A 228 -2.27 7.80 -16.22
N TYR A 229 -2.45 6.63 -15.56
CA TYR A 229 -3.79 6.13 -15.23
C TYR A 229 -4.58 7.14 -14.39
N LEU A 230 -4.01 7.62 -13.30
CA LEU A 230 -4.68 8.54 -12.38
C LEU A 230 -5.06 9.86 -13.09
N LYS A 231 -4.16 10.41 -13.90
CA LYS A 231 -4.45 11.65 -14.68
C LYS A 231 -5.69 11.52 -15.56
N GLU A 232 -5.88 10.35 -16.16
CA GLU A 232 -6.97 10.09 -17.10
C GLU A 232 -8.27 9.66 -16.40
N ASN A 233 -8.18 9.05 -15.21
CA ASN A 233 -9.30 8.34 -14.59
C ASN A 233 -9.74 8.91 -13.23
N LEU A 234 -9.05 9.90 -12.65
CA LEU A 234 -9.35 10.40 -11.31
C LEU A 234 -10.79 10.97 -11.20
N TRP A 235 -11.35 11.47 -12.30
CA TRP A 235 -12.73 11.92 -12.38
C TRP A 235 -13.76 10.83 -12.06
N ARG A 236 -13.42 9.56 -12.23
CA ARG A 236 -14.32 8.43 -11.96
C ARG A 236 -14.53 8.21 -10.45
N TYR A 237 -13.64 8.75 -9.63
CA TYR A 237 -13.71 8.68 -8.17
C TYR A 237 -14.39 9.89 -7.54
N ASP A 238 -14.84 10.84 -8.35
CA ASP A 238 -15.53 12.05 -7.88
C ASP A 238 -17.04 11.90 -8.10
N THR A 239 -17.77 11.79 -7.00
CA THR A 239 -19.25 11.67 -7.05
C THR A 239 -19.95 13.01 -7.19
N GLY A 240 -19.22 14.14 -7.15
CA GLY A 240 -19.77 15.49 -7.13
C GLY A 240 -20.09 16.02 -5.72
N SER A 241 -20.02 15.17 -4.69
CA SER A 241 -20.25 15.55 -3.29
C SER A 241 -19.34 14.81 -2.30
N TRP A 242 -18.69 13.73 -2.74
CA TRP A 242 -17.77 12.89 -1.96
C TRP A 242 -16.82 12.15 -2.88
N SER A 243 -15.84 11.41 -2.35
CA SER A 243 -15.01 10.53 -3.14
C SER A 243 -15.45 9.07 -3.06
N SER A 244 -15.31 8.34 -4.17
CA SER A 244 -15.43 6.89 -4.17
C SER A 244 -14.18 6.23 -3.58
N TYR A 245 -14.39 5.13 -2.88
CA TYR A 245 -13.30 4.26 -2.41
C TYR A 245 -12.69 3.48 -3.58
N ASP A 246 -13.56 2.99 -4.46
CA ASP A 246 -13.23 2.13 -5.61
C ASP A 246 -14.13 2.45 -6.82
N LEU A 247 -13.99 1.68 -7.90
CA LEU A 247 -14.85 1.78 -9.06
C LEU A 247 -16.03 0.77 -9.06
N LEU A 248 -16.34 0.19 -7.89
CA LEU A 248 -17.49 -0.69 -7.66
C LEU A 248 -18.61 0.02 -6.88
N GLU A 249 -18.67 1.35 -6.98
CA GLU A 249 -19.68 2.22 -6.38
C GLU A 249 -19.62 2.32 -4.84
N ASN A 250 -18.53 1.89 -4.19
CA ASN A 250 -18.35 2.10 -2.76
C ASN A 250 -17.82 3.50 -2.49
N LEU A 251 -18.47 4.23 -1.58
CA LEU A 251 -17.98 5.52 -1.11
C LEU A 251 -16.80 5.33 -0.16
N ALA A 252 -15.86 6.26 -0.18
CA ALA A 252 -14.84 6.32 0.83
C ALA A 252 -15.44 6.62 2.21
N THR A 253 -14.96 5.97 3.27
CA THR A 253 -15.23 6.43 4.64
C THR A 253 -14.58 7.81 4.85
N ALA A 254 -14.93 8.52 5.92
CA ALA A 254 -14.32 9.83 6.20
C ALA A 254 -12.78 9.73 6.29
N GLU A 255 -12.27 8.65 6.87
CA GLU A 255 -10.84 8.39 6.98
C GLU A 255 -10.18 8.16 5.62
N TYR A 256 -10.79 7.31 4.77
CA TYR A 256 -10.28 7.08 3.43
C TYR A 256 -10.38 8.32 2.55
N HIS A 257 -11.45 9.10 2.69
CA HIS A 257 -11.58 10.37 1.99
C HIS A 257 -10.45 11.35 2.38
N LYS A 258 -10.15 11.48 3.69
CA LYS A 258 -9.01 12.28 4.19
C LYS A 258 -7.66 11.73 3.68
N ALA A 259 -7.50 10.41 3.68
CA ALA A 259 -6.29 9.77 3.14
C ALA A 259 -6.11 10.08 1.65
N GLN A 260 -7.17 9.97 0.85
CA GLN A 260 -7.14 10.32 -0.58
C GLN A 260 -6.74 11.77 -0.81
N ILE A 261 -7.26 12.73 0.00
CA ILE A 261 -6.85 14.14 -0.08
C ILE A 261 -5.34 14.27 0.12
N SER A 262 -4.81 13.72 1.23
CA SER A 262 -3.38 13.82 1.56
C SER A 262 -2.49 13.14 0.51
N GLN A 263 -2.91 11.99 -0.03
CA GLN A 263 -2.18 11.28 -1.07
C GLN A 263 -2.15 12.05 -2.39
N LEU A 264 -3.25 12.69 -2.78
CA LEU A 264 -3.31 13.52 -3.98
C LEU A 264 -2.45 14.78 -3.82
N GLU A 265 -2.41 15.40 -2.63
CA GLU A 265 -1.49 16.50 -2.35
C GLU A 265 -0.03 16.06 -2.46
N GLU A 266 0.33 14.88 -1.93
CA GLU A 266 1.68 14.33 -2.06
C GLU A 266 2.03 14.01 -3.52
N LEU A 267 1.11 13.44 -4.30
CA LEU A 267 1.33 13.22 -5.73
C LEU A 267 1.51 14.53 -6.49
N TYR A 268 0.79 15.60 -6.11
CA TYR A 268 1.03 16.93 -6.67
C TYR A 268 2.43 17.45 -6.32
N ASP A 269 2.85 17.32 -5.07
CA ASP A 269 4.18 17.74 -4.61
C ASP A 269 5.32 16.96 -5.35
N ILE A 270 5.09 15.69 -5.66
CA ILE A 270 6.03 14.82 -6.38
C ILE A 270 6.11 15.16 -7.88
N THR A 271 4.93 15.29 -8.52
CA THR A 271 4.84 15.31 -9.99
C THR A 271 4.70 16.70 -10.58
N GLY A 272 4.16 17.67 -9.80
CA GLY A 272 3.73 18.97 -10.31
C GLY A 272 2.46 18.94 -11.18
N GLU A 273 1.81 17.79 -11.31
CA GLU A 273 0.62 17.61 -12.16
C GLU A 273 -0.62 18.23 -11.50
N ASN A 274 -1.13 19.31 -12.06
CA ASN A 274 -2.20 20.11 -11.47
C ASN A 274 -3.51 19.36 -11.25
N VAL A 275 -3.76 18.26 -11.96
CA VAL A 275 -4.96 17.43 -11.80
C VAL A 275 -5.08 16.92 -10.35
N PHE A 276 -3.98 16.51 -9.73
CA PHE A 276 -3.97 16.03 -8.35
C PHE A 276 -4.37 17.12 -7.36
N LYS A 277 -3.84 18.33 -7.53
CA LYS A 277 -4.23 19.48 -6.69
C LYS A 277 -5.71 19.84 -6.85
N VAL A 278 -6.22 19.82 -8.08
CA VAL A 278 -7.64 20.12 -8.37
C VAL A 278 -8.56 19.15 -7.64
N TYR A 279 -8.25 17.83 -7.65
CA TYR A 279 -9.10 16.85 -6.97
C TYR A 279 -8.89 16.84 -5.45
N ALA A 280 -7.68 17.08 -4.96
CA ALA A 280 -7.43 17.25 -3.53
C ALA A 280 -8.25 18.40 -2.96
N ASP A 281 -8.21 19.59 -3.58
CA ASP A 281 -8.98 20.77 -3.17
C ASP A 281 -10.50 20.54 -3.24
N ARG A 282 -10.94 19.78 -4.25
CA ARG A 282 -12.36 19.44 -4.42
C ARG A 282 -12.83 18.49 -3.32
N PHE A 283 -12.08 17.44 -3.02
CA PHE A 283 -12.39 16.48 -1.96
C PHE A 283 -12.32 17.17 -0.58
N GLU A 284 -11.34 18.03 -0.36
CA GLU A 284 -11.26 18.84 0.87
C GLU A 284 -12.51 19.74 1.04
N LYS A 285 -13.01 20.30 -0.04
CA LYS A 285 -14.27 21.08 0.00
C LYS A 285 -15.46 20.21 0.40
N TYR A 286 -15.57 18.99 -0.09
CA TYR A 286 -16.64 18.07 0.31
C TYR A 286 -16.54 17.75 1.80
N LEU A 287 -15.35 17.44 2.30
CA LEU A 287 -15.12 17.19 3.72
C LEU A 287 -15.57 18.37 4.61
N LYS A 288 -15.26 19.61 4.20
CA LYS A 288 -15.69 20.83 4.93
C LYS A 288 -17.20 21.08 4.91
N LEU A 289 -17.92 20.50 3.97
CA LEU A 289 -19.39 20.59 3.88
C LEU A 289 -20.11 19.50 4.66
N MET A 290 -19.38 18.49 5.13
CA MET A 290 -19.92 17.43 5.97
C MET A 290 -20.29 17.97 7.37
N PRO A 291 -21.42 17.53 7.98
CA PRO A 291 -21.74 17.88 9.35
C PRO A 291 -20.61 17.49 10.32
N LEU A 292 -20.38 18.32 11.36
CA LEU A 292 -19.26 18.11 12.29
C LEU A 292 -19.32 16.80 13.08
N ASP A 293 -20.52 16.25 13.25
CA ASP A 293 -20.77 14.97 13.91
C ASP A 293 -20.53 13.75 13.00
N GLU A 294 -20.28 14.00 11.71
CA GLU A 294 -19.95 12.97 10.71
C GLU A 294 -18.51 13.08 10.16
N GLN A 295 -17.74 14.11 10.56
CA GLN A 295 -16.35 14.35 10.18
C GLN A 295 -15.38 13.53 11.06
#